data_a5627494a0f270c47d4e9c86bd1f0d8c
#
_entry.id   a5627494a0f270c47d4e9c86bd1f0d8c
#
_cell.length_a   1.000
_cell.length_b   1.000
_cell.length_c   1.000
_cell.angle_alpha   90.00
_cell.angle_beta   90.00
_cell.angle_gamma   90.00
#
_symmetry.space_group_name_H-M   'P 1'
#
loop_
_entity.id
_entity.type
_entity.pdbx_description
1 polymer ?
#
loop_
_entity_poly.entity_id
_entity_poly.type
_entity_poly.pdbx_seq_one_letter_code
_entity_poly.pdbx_strand_id
1 'polypeptide(L)'
;MYYRHTLKDKYVYPDRSDEHMISVKHLRDTHFDENFEYLPKGFWHKVKRGLLWVVLNLIVFSVATIRHGLKIHGKRNLRKHKKEFKKGAITICNHVFMWDYICILKAIRPHLQYHPGWKTNFEGPNGPLIRWVGGIPIPTDNVRAMAKFQKAIGQVLQEDKWLHFFPEGSMWFFYPDVRPFKKAVFRW
;
A
#
# COMPACT_ATOMS: atom_id res chain seq x y z
N MET A 1 -1.36 -25.25 -11.96
CA MET A 1 -1.30 -24.89 -13.38
C MET A 1 -2.68 -24.64 -14.02
N TYR A 2 -3.76 -25.10 -13.43
CA TYR A 2 -5.14 -24.97 -13.94
C TYR A 2 -5.75 -23.54 -13.84
N TYR A 3 -5.27 -22.69 -12.93
CA TYR A 3 -5.83 -21.36 -12.72
C TYR A 3 -5.38 -20.27 -13.72
N ARG A 4 -4.28 -20.45 -14.45
CA ARG A 4 -3.73 -19.42 -15.34
C ARG A 4 -4.58 -19.17 -16.59
N HIS A 5 -5.20 -20.19 -17.17
CA HIS A 5 -5.97 -20.04 -18.40
C HIS A 5 -7.37 -19.44 -18.16
N THR A 6 -8.06 -19.85 -17.12
CA THR A 6 -9.43 -19.40 -16.82
C THR A 6 -9.55 -17.95 -16.35
N LEU A 7 -8.46 -17.33 -15.88
CA LEU A 7 -8.49 -15.94 -15.42
C LEU A 7 -8.17 -14.95 -16.53
N LYS A 8 -7.32 -15.30 -17.51
CA LYS A 8 -7.04 -14.46 -18.68
C LYS A 8 -8.30 -14.19 -19.51
N ASP A 9 -9.17 -15.17 -19.63
CA ASP A 9 -10.42 -15.05 -20.40
C ASP A 9 -11.48 -14.20 -19.66
N LYS A 10 -11.30 -13.96 -18.37
CA LYS A 10 -12.24 -13.21 -17.53
C LYS A 10 -11.95 -11.71 -17.44
N TYR A 11 -10.68 -11.31 -17.61
CA TYR A 11 -10.26 -9.92 -17.48
C TYR A 11 -9.58 -9.45 -18.74
N VAL A 12 -10.03 -8.30 -19.24
CA VAL A 12 -9.34 -7.54 -20.29
C VAL A 12 -8.31 -6.64 -19.61
N TYR A 13 -7.05 -6.86 -19.89
CA TYR A 13 -5.97 -6.06 -19.33
C TYR A 13 -5.62 -4.89 -20.24
N PRO A 14 -5.25 -3.73 -19.66
CA PRO A 14 -4.77 -2.59 -20.46
C PRO A 14 -3.50 -2.93 -21.23
N ASP A 15 -3.29 -2.26 -22.36
CA ASP A 15 -2.08 -2.42 -23.17
C ASP A 15 -0.85 -1.80 -22.48
N ARG A 16 -1.05 -0.71 -21.76
CA ARG A 16 0.01 -0.02 -21.04
C ARG A 16 0.06 -0.47 -19.57
N SER A 17 1.23 -0.85 -19.12
CA SER A 17 1.46 -1.40 -17.76
C SER A 17 1.15 -0.43 -16.61
N ASP A 18 1.04 0.87 -16.90
CA ASP A 18 0.75 1.92 -15.92
C ASP A 18 -0.74 2.32 -15.87
N GLU A 19 -1.57 1.78 -16.74
CA GLU A 19 -3.00 2.02 -16.72
C GLU A 19 -3.70 1.28 -15.58
N HIS A 20 -4.69 1.94 -15.00
CA HIS A 20 -5.48 1.39 -13.92
C HIS A 20 -6.72 0.67 -14.45
N MET A 21 -6.93 -0.57 -14.01
CA MET A 21 -8.16 -1.33 -14.31
C MET A 21 -9.35 -0.87 -13.45
N ILE A 22 -9.10 -0.04 -12.44
CA ILE A 22 -10.14 0.39 -11.51
C ILE A 22 -10.40 1.87 -11.71
N SER A 23 -11.69 2.20 -11.83
CA SER A 23 -12.18 3.57 -11.69
C SER A 23 -12.59 3.78 -10.23
N VAL A 24 -12.04 4.80 -9.59
CA VAL A 24 -12.40 5.18 -8.22
C VAL A 24 -13.38 6.34 -8.27
N LYS A 25 -14.52 6.21 -7.58
CA LYS A 25 -15.49 7.30 -7.49
C LYS A 25 -14.85 8.48 -6.75
N HIS A 26 -14.76 9.61 -7.42
CA HIS A 26 -14.30 10.86 -6.83
C HIS A 26 -15.39 11.41 -5.88
N LEU A 27 -15.07 11.58 -4.61
CA LEU A 27 -15.98 12.08 -3.59
C LEU A 27 -15.44 13.32 -2.85
N ARG A 28 -14.15 13.60 -2.99
CA ARG A 28 -13.49 14.70 -2.28
C ARG A 28 -12.56 15.43 -3.21
N ASP A 29 -12.67 16.72 -3.21
CA ASP A 29 -11.71 17.60 -3.88
C ASP A 29 -10.59 17.93 -2.87
N THR A 30 -9.58 17.10 -2.84
CA THR A 30 -8.44 17.24 -1.93
C THR A 30 -7.23 17.69 -2.71
N HIS A 31 -6.72 18.87 -2.39
CA HIS A 31 -5.50 19.39 -3.00
C HIS A 31 -4.28 18.77 -2.30
N PHE A 32 -3.55 17.94 -3.04
CA PHE A 32 -2.27 17.37 -2.58
C PHE A 32 -1.11 18.26 -3.02
N ASP A 33 -1.10 19.48 -2.51
CA ASP A 33 -0.11 20.51 -2.80
C ASP A 33 1.07 20.50 -1.81
N GLU A 34 1.91 21.54 -1.85
CA GLU A 34 3.04 21.72 -0.96
C GLU A 34 2.67 21.99 0.50
N ASN A 35 1.42 22.38 0.80
CA ASN A 35 0.91 22.64 2.15
C ASN A 35 0.25 21.39 2.76
N PHE A 36 0.03 20.36 1.94
CA PHE A 36 -0.58 19.12 2.40
C PHE A 36 0.32 18.38 3.41
N GLU A 37 -0.26 17.92 4.51
CA GLU A 37 0.45 17.12 5.52
C GLU A 37 0.60 15.67 5.05
N TYR A 38 1.65 15.36 4.28
CA TYR A 38 1.89 14.01 3.73
C TYR A 38 2.09 12.96 4.83
N LEU A 39 2.70 13.32 5.96
CA LEU A 39 2.95 12.43 7.09
C LEU A 39 2.35 12.99 8.38
N PRO A 40 1.06 12.73 8.68
CA PRO A 40 0.41 13.25 9.86
C PRO A 40 1.05 12.72 11.15
N LYS A 41 1.37 13.64 12.08
CA LYS A 41 2.01 13.33 13.36
C LYS A 41 1.12 13.62 14.58
N GLY A 42 -0.05 14.21 14.38
CA GLY A 42 -0.93 14.65 15.45
C GLY A 42 -1.38 13.50 16.37
N PHE A 43 -1.64 13.82 17.63
CA PHE A 43 -2.13 12.86 18.64
C PHE A 43 -3.36 12.08 18.15
N TRP A 44 -4.36 12.78 17.65
CA TRP A 44 -5.58 12.17 17.15
C TRP A 44 -5.37 11.22 15.96
N HIS A 45 -4.38 11.54 15.10
CA HIS A 45 -4.03 10.61 14.02
C HIS A 45 -3.46 9.30 14.58
N LYS A 46 -2.59 9.38 15.60
CA LYS A 46 -2.03 8.20 16.27
C LYS A 46 -3.12 7.36 16.93
N VAL A 47 -4.08 8.01 17.61
CA VAL A 47 -5.24 7.33 18.24
C VAL A 47 -6.08 6.60 17.19
N LYS A 48 -6.49 7.29 16.12
CA LYS A 48 -7.28 6.70 15.02
C LYS A 48 -6.55 5.52 14.37
N ARG A 49 -5.25 5.67 14.13
CA ARG A 49 -4.40 4.61 13.60
C ARG A 49 -4.33 3.40 14.55
N GLY A 50 -4.20 3.64 15.87
CA GLY A 50 -4.21 2.59 16.89
C GLY A 50 -5.53 1.84 16.95
N LEU A 51 -6.65 2.55 16.97
CA LEU A 51 -7.99 1.96 16.96
C LEU A 51 -8.22 1.12 15.70
N LEU A 52 -7.86 1.67 14.54
CA LEU A 52 -7.96 0.93 13.28
C LEU A 52 -7.10 -0.34 13.29
N TRP A 53 -5.91 -0.28 13.92
CA TRP A 53 -5.05 -1.45 14.07
C TRP A 53 -5.70 -2.55 14.93
N VAL A 54 -6.44 -2.18 15.97
CA VAL A 54 -7.23 -3.15 16.75
C VAL A 54 -8.30 -3.80 15.88
N VAL A 55 -9.06 -3.00 15.12
CA VAL A 55 -10.08 -3.51 14.18
C VAL A 55 -9.47 -4.42 13.13
N LEU A 56 -8.33 -4.05 12.55
CA LEU A 56 -7.61 -4.87 11.58
C LEU A 56 -7.24 -6.24 12.17
N ASN A 57 -6.71 -6.26 13.41
CA ASN A 57 -6.29 -7.51 14.05
C ASN A 57 -7.45 -8.42 14.45
N LEU A 58 -8.53 -7.88 14.98
CA LEU A 58 -9.65 -8.65 15.49
C LEU A 58 -10.60 -9.11 14.37
N ILE A 59 -10.87 -8.24 13.40
CA ILE A 59 -11.92 -8.46 12.41
C ILE A 59 -11.31 -8.71 11.01
N VAL A 60 -10.59 -7.72 10.47
CA VAL A 60 -10.23 -7.74 9.04
C VAL A 60 -9.28 -8.88 8.70
N PHE A 61 -8.29 -9.16 9.55
CA PHE A 61 -7.39 -10.28 9.33
C PHE A 61 -8.05 -11.64 9.51
N SER A 62 -9.09 -11.73 10.33
CA SER A 62 -9.90 -12.94 10.45
C SER A 62 -10.72 -13.16 9.19
N VAL A 63 -11.38 -12.13 8.67
CA VAL A 63 -12.09 -12.16 7.38
C VAL A 63 -11.13 -12.54 6.25
N ALA A 64 -9.95 -11.92 6.17
CA ALA A 64 -8.96 -12.25 5.16
C ALA A 64 -8.54 -13.74 5.21
N THR A 65 -8.45 -14.33 6.40
CA THR A 65 -8.08 -15.74 6.55
C THR A 65 -9.24 -16.68 6.20
N ILE A 66 -10.41 -16.44 6.76
CA ILE A 66 -11.54 -17.37 6.68
C ILE A 66 -12.22 -17.25 5.32
N ARG A 67 -12.60 -16.01 4.92
CA ARG A 67 -13.36 -15.81 3.69
C ARG A 67 -12.49 -15.82 2.42
N HIS A 68 -11.28 -15.28 2.48
CA HIS A 68 -10.38 -15.21 1.32
C HIS A 68 -9.30 -16.30 1.32
N GLY A 69 -9.28 -17.17 2.32
CA GLY A 69 -8.31 -18.27 2.39
C GLY A 69 -6.86 -17.82 2.50
N LEU A 70 -6.60 -16.61 3.03
CA LEU A 70 -5.24 -16.05 3.10
C LEU A 70 -4.32 -16.92 3.93
N LYS A 71 -3.31 -17.48 3.29
CA LYS A 71 -2.20 -18.22 3.93
C LYS A 71 -0.91 -17.44 3.78
N ILE A 72 -0.17 -17.27 4.89
CA ILE A 72 1.11 -16.56 4.89
C ILE A 72 2.23 -17.58 5.04
N HIS A 73 3.06 -17.68 4.02
CA HIS A 73 4.25 -18.52 4.03
C HIS A 73 5.49 -17.67 4.32
N GLY A 74 6.55 -18.30 4.84
CA GLY A 74 7.84 -17.64 5.07
C GLY A 74 7.92 -16.69 6.29
N LYS A 75 6.87 -16.57 7.12
CA LYS A 75 6.88 -15.71 8.31
C LYS A 75 8.02 -16.04 9.30
N ARG A 76 8.53 -17.28 9.26
CA ARG A 76 9.71 -17.70 10.03
C ARG A 76 10.95 -16.89 9.66
N ASN A 77 11.09 -16.49 8.39
CA ASN A 77 12.23 -15.70 7.92
C ASN A 77 12.22 -14.29 8.55
N LEU A 78 11.07 -13.63 8.63
CA LEU A 78 10.95 -12.36 9.32
C LEU A 78 11.35 -12.46 10.80
N ARG A 79 10.94 -13.54 11.47
CA ARG A 79 11.31 -13.77 12.87
C ARG A 79 12.80 -14.05 13.05
N LYS A 80 13.43 -14.79 12.12
CA LYS A 80 14.85 -15.09 12.13
C LYS A 80 15.70 -13.81 12.04
N HIS A 81 15.27 -12.86 11.21
CA HIS A 81 15.96 -11.59 10.93
C HIS A 81 15.39 -10.40 11.71
N LYS A 82 14.66 -10.63 12.81
CA LYS A 82 13.97 -9.56 13.57
C LYS A 82 14.90 -8.43 14.06
N LYS A 83 16.19 -8.71 14.27
CA LYS A 83 17.17 -7.69 14.71
C LYS A 83 17.45 -6.67 13.60
N GLU A 84 17.59 -7.15 12.37
CA GLU A 84 17.83 -6.34 11.17
C GLU A 84 16.64 -5.43 10.88
N PHE A 85 15.43 -5.93 11.05
CA PHE A 85 14.18 -5.21 10.83
C PHE A 85 13.83 -4.17 11.91
N LYS A 86 14.62 -4.04 12.97
CA LYS A 86 14.42 -2.97 13.98
C LYS A 86 14.61 -1.57 13.42
N LYS A 87 15.46 -1.44 12.38
CA LYS A 87 15.73 -0.18 11.67
C LYS A 87 14.76 0.06 10.51
N GLY A 88 13.57 -0.52 10.55
CA GLY A 88 12.62 -0.43 9.46
C GLY A 88 12.94 -1.38 8.31
N ALA A 89 12.10 -1.35 7.29
CA ALA A 89 12.32 -2.10 6.06
C ALA A 89 11.55 -1.50 4.89
N ILE A 90 12.08 -1.65 3.69
CA ILE A 90 11.31 -1.46 2.46
C ILE A 90 10.80 -2.83 2.01
N THR A 91 9.50 -2.92 1.80
CA THR A 91 8.85 -4.12 1.29
C THR A 91 8.22 -3.85 -0.07
N ILE A 92 8.28 -4.82 -0.95
CA ILE A 92 7.68 -4.74 -2.29
C ILE A 92 6.85 -5.99 -2.58
N CYS A 93 5.80 -5.84 -3.36
CA CYS A 93 5.11 -6.97 -3.98
C CYS A 93 4.43 -6.56 -5.29
N ASN A 94 4.01 -7.53 -6.09
CA ASN A 94 3.10 -7.32 -7.20
C ASN A 94 1.72 -6.87 -6.70
N HIS A 95 0.88 -6.30 -7.59
CA HIS A 95 -0.43 -5.75 -7.23
C HIS A 95 -1.54 -6.34 -8.09
N VAL A 96 -2.20 -7.37 -7.54
CA VAL A 96 -3.17 -8.18 -8.29
C VAL A 96 -4.55 -8.29 -7.65
N PHE A 97 -4.71 -7.77 -6.42
CA PHE A 97 -5.97 -7.90 -5.69
C PHE A 97 -6.22 -6.72 -4.75
N MET A 98 -7.50 -6.31 -4.60
CA MET A 98 -7.86 -5.16 -3.75
C MET A 98 -7.44 -5.31 -2.29
N TRP A 99 -7.24 -6.54 -1.82
CA TRP A 99 -6.85 -6.84 -0.44
C TRP A 99 -5.35 -7.03 -0.26
N ASP A 100 -4.53 -6.85 -1.31
CA ASP A 100 -3.06 -7.03 -1.23
C ASP A 100 -2.46 -6.28 -0.07
N TYR A 101 -2.85 -5.01 0.13
CA TYR A 101 -2.34 -4.21 1.22
C TYR A 101 -2.68 -4.80 2.60
N ILE A 102 -3.90 -5.33 2.76
CA ILE A 102 -4.33 -6.03 3.98
C ILE A 102 -3.54 -7.32 4.19
N CYS A 103 -3.28 -8.06 3.10
CA CYS A 103 -2.47 -9.27 3.13
C CYS A 103 -1.05 -8.99 3.62
N ILE A 104 -0.44 -7.90 3.11
CA ILE A 104 0.90 -7.47 3.52
C ILE A 104 0.92 -7.02 4.98
N LEU A 105 -0.02 -6.17 5.42
CA LEU A 105 -0.14 -5.77 6.82
C LEU A 105 -0.21 -6.98 7.76
N LYS A 106 -0.98 -8.01 7.38
CA LYS A 106 -1.07 -9.24 8.15
C LYS A 106 0.25 -10.02 8.15
N ALA A 107 0.94 -10.07 7.01
CA ALA A 107 2.20 -10.82 6.87
C ALA A 107 3.32 -10.25 7.74
N ILE A 108 3.45 -8.92 7.79
CA ILE A 108 4.56 -8.25 8.49
C ILE A 108 4.26 -7.94 9.96
N ARG A 109 3.09 -8.31 10.48
CA ARG A 109 2.75 -8.07 11.90
C ARG A 109 3.89 -8.45 12.86
N PRO A 110 4.16 -7.63 13.87
CA PRO A 110 3.40 -6.49 14.40
C PRO A 110 3.74 -5.13 13.75
N HIS A 111 4.56 -5.10 12.71
CA HIS A 111 5.03 -3.84 12.13
C HIS A 111 3.90 -3.11 11.38
N LEU A 112 3.76 -1.82 11.67
CA LEU A 112 2.95 -0.90 10.89
C LEU A 112 3.81 -0.31 9.78
N GLN A 113 3.25 -0.25 8.59
CA GLN A 113 3.96 0.32 7.45
C GLN A 113 3.26 1.57 6.90
N TYR A 114 4.00 2.34 6.14
CA TYR A 114 3.51 3.40 5.27
C TYR A 114 3.55 2.91 3.84
N HIS A 115 2.72 3.50 2.97
CA HIS A 115 2.73 3.16 1.55
C HIS A 115 2.34 4.36 0.70
N PRO A 116 3.11 4.69 -0.33
CA PRO A 116 2.67 5.60 -1.37
C PRO A 116 1.49 5.00 -2.14
N GLY A 117 0.55 5.84 -2.51
CA GLY A 117 -0.62 5.40 -3.26
C GLY A 117 -1.11 6.45 -4.25
N TRP A 118 -1.82 5.99 -5.26
CA TRP A 118 -2.44 6.83 -6.26
C TRP A 118 -3.40 7.83 -5.62
N LYS A 119 -3.23 9.14 -5.94
CA LYS A 119 -3.98 10.24 -5.29
C LYS A 119 -5.50 10.02 -5.31
N THR A 120 -6.03 9.50 -6.40
CA THR A 120 -7.47 9.24 -6.57
C THR A 120 -8.05 8.29 -5.52
N ASN A 121 -7.25 7.36 -4.99
CA ASN A 121 -7.70 6.48 -3.90
C ASN A 121 -8.00 7.27 -2.61
N PHE A 122 -7.31 8.38 -2.39
CA PHE A 122 -7.50 9.24 -1.21
C PHE A 122 -8.67 10.21 -1.38
N GLU A 123 -9.05 10.52 -2.62
CA GLU A 123 -10.23 11.30 -2.98
C GLU A 123 -11.50 10.45 -2.96
N GLY A 124 -11.37 9.15 -3.03
CA GLY A 124 -12.46 8.17 -2.99
C GLY A 124 -13.05 7.94 -1.60
N PRO A 125 -14.07 7.05 -1.50
CA PRO A 125 -14.80 6.79 -0.25
C PRO A 125 -13.91 6.31 0.88
N ASN A 126 -12.89 5.52 0.58
CA ASN A 126 -11.98 4.92 1.55
C ASN A 126 -10.76 5.79 1.89
N GLY A 127 -10.65 7.00 1.33
CA GLY A 127 -9.49 7.88 1.50
C GLY A 127 -9.04 8.06 2.95
N PRO A 128 -9.91 8.40 3.91
CA PRO A 128 -9.55 8.51 5.32
C PRO A 128 -8.99 7.22 5.91
N LEU A 129 -9.57 6.06 5.59
CA LEU A 129 -9.09 4.76 6.06
C LEU A 129 -7.70 4.46 5.50
N ILE A 130 -7.47 4.73 4.21
CA ILE A 130 -6.18 4.57 3.56
C ILE A 130 -5.12 5.44 4.26
N ARG A 131 -5.46 6.68 4.63
CA ARG A 131 -4.57 7.55 5.41
C ARG A 131 -4.24 6.97 6.79
N TRP A 132 -5.22 6.46 7.50
CA TRP A 132 -5.02 5.91 8.85
C TRP A 132 -4.22 4.61 8.86
N VAL A 133 -4.28 3.81 7.81
CA VAL A 133 -3.38 2.63 7.68
C VAL A 133 -1.97 2.99 7.22
N GLY A 134 -1.69 4.25 6.93
CA GLY A 134 -0.35 4.73 6.57
C GLY A 134 -0.18 5.09 5.10
N GLY A 135 -1.28 5.29 4.37
CA GLY A 135 -1.24 5.75 2.99
C GLY A 135 -0.71 7.17 2.87
N ILE A 136 0.14 7.40 1.88
CA ILE A 136 0.72 8.70 1.52
C ILE A 136 0.37 8.97 0.06
N PRO A 137 -0.47 9.98 -0.26
CA PRO A 137 -0.85 10.26 -1.63
C PRO A 137 0.35 10.72 -2.47
N ILE A 138 0.46 10.20 -3.68
CA ILE A 138 1.50 10.62 -4.64
C ILE A 138 0.94 11.82 -5.41
N PRO A 139 1.50 13.03 -5.26
CA PRO A 139 1.11 14.18 -6.07
C PRO A 139 1.65 14.00 -7.50
N THR A 140 0.83 14.34 -8.50
CA THR A 140 1.21 14.17 -9.90
C THR A 140 1.39 15.49 -10.65
N ASP A 141 0.84 16.57 -10.11
CA ASP A 141 0.60 17.79 -10.88
C ASP A 141 1.45 18.97 -10.39
N ASN A 142 2.23 18.82 -9.33
CA ASN A 142 2.96 19.90 -8.70
C ASN A 142 4.35 19.43 -8.22
N VAL A 143 5.40 20.04 -8.76
CA VAL A 143 6.80 19.71 -8.43
C VAL A 143 7.14 19.98 -6.96
N ARG A 144 6.61 21.06 -6.38
CA ARG A 144 6.83 21.39 -4.96
C ARG A 144 6.17 20.37 -4.05
N ALA A 145 4.94 19.95 -4.40
CA ALA A 145 4.24 18.88 -3.72
C ALA A 145 5.03 17.56 -3.80
N MET A 146 5.59 17.24 -4.96
CA MET A 146 6.44 16.05 -5.13
C MET A 146 7.69 16.11 -4.23
N ALA A 147 8.34 17.26 -4.10
CA ALA A 147 9.46 17.42 -3.18
C ALA A 147 9.05 17.21 -1.71
N LYS A 148 7.87 17.70 -1.30
CA LYS A 148 7.32 17.45 0.05
C LYS A 148 6.98 15.98 0.27
N PHE A 149 6.40 15.34 -0.73
CA PHE A 149 6.14 13.89 -0.71
C PHE A 149 7.44 13.10 -0.55
N GLN A 150 8.47 13.39 -1.34
CA GLN A 150 9.78 12.72 -1.24
C GLN A 150 10.40 12.91 0.15
N LYS A 151 10.32 14.14 0.70
CA LYS A 151 10.76 14.40 2.08
C LYS A 151 10.00 13.56 3.10
N ALA A 152 8.69 13.40 2.95
CA ALA A 152 7.86 12.56 3.82
C ALA A 152 8.27 11.08 3.74
N ILE A 153 8.54 10.55 2.54
CA ILE A 153 9.04 9.19 2.35
C ILE A 153 10.42 9.01 3.02
N GLY A 154 11.36 9.93 2.77
CA GLY A 154 12.68 9.91 3.43
C GLY A 154 12.56 9.93 4.95
N GLN A 155 11.64 10.71 5.51
CA GLN A 155 11.39 10.78 6.94
C GLN A 155 10.86 9.44 7.51
N VAL A 156 10.00 8.72 6.79
CA VAL A 156 9.54 7.38 7.20
C VAL A 156 10.74 6.45 7.41
N LEU A 157 11.71 6.48 6.49
CA LEU A 157 12.90 5.64 6.56
C LEU A 157 13.88 6.09 7.67
N GLN A 158 14.09 7.41 7.83
CA GLN A 158 14.92 7.97 8.89
C GLN A 158 14.37 7.70 10.30
N GLU A 159 13.06 7.52 10.44
CA GLU A 159 12.40 7.17 11.69
C GLU A 159 12.31 5.65 11.93
N ASP A 160 13.12 4.85 11.23
CA ASP A 160 13.18 3.39 11.34
C ASP A 160 11.82 2.71 11.14
N LYS A 161 10.96 3.28 10.28
CA LYS A 161 9.62 2.76 9.99
C LYS A 161 9.63 1.91 8.72
N TRP A 162 8.60 1.11 8.57
CA TRP A 162 8.41 0.27 7.41
C TRP A 162 7.72 1.03 6.29
N LEU A 163 8.20 0.82 5.07
CA LEU A 163 7.66 1.42 3.85
C LEU A 163 7.34 0.32 2.84
N HIS A 164 6.17 0.36 2.24
CA HIS A 164 5.74 -0.61 1.25
C HIS A 164 5.48 0.04 -0.10
N PHE A 165 5.91 -0.62 -1.15
CA PHE A 165 5.59 -0.22 -2.52
C PHE A 165 4.95 -1.35 -3.30
N PHE A 166 4.04 -0.98 -4.18
CA PHE A 166 3.61 -1.78 -5.32
C PHE A 166 4.36 -1.27 -6.56
N PRO A 167 5.53 -1.81 -6.89
CA PRO A 167 6.40 -1.23 -7.92
C PRO A 167 5.83 -1.33 -9.33
N GLU A 168 4.81 -2.13 -9.55
CA GLU A 168 4.05 -2.18 -10.80
C GLU A 168 3.26 -0.89 -11.08
N GLY A 169 2.96 -0.09 -10.04
CA GLY A 169 2.35 1.24 -10.13
C GLY A 169 0.84 1.27 -10.34
N SER A 170 0.23 0.16 -10.72
CA SER A 170 -1.22 -0.01 -10.88
C SER A 170 -1.63 -1.41 -10.44
N MET A 171 -2.89 -1.62 -10.11
CA MET A 171 -3.43 -2.93 -9.79
C MET A 171 -4.11 -3.53 -11.02
N TRP A 172 -3.78 -4.80 -11.36
CA TRP A 172 -4.45 -5.57 -12.38
C TRP A 172 -5.00 -6.86 -11.77
N PHE A 173 -6.31 -7.01 -11.80
CA PHE A 173 -6.98 -8.12 -11.17
C PHE A 173 -6.47 -9.49 -11.64
N PHE A 174 -5.91 -10.26 -10.69
CA PHE A 174 -5.46 -11.63 -10.91
C PHE A 174 -4.51 -11.80 -12.11
N TYR A 175 -3.75 -10.77 -12.45
CA TYR A 175 -2.75 -10.88 -13.52
C TYR A 175 -1.78 -12.03 -13.22
N PRO A 176 -1.57 -12.95 -14.16
CA PRO A 176 -0.88 -14.21 -13.87
C PRO A 176 0.64 -14.08 -13.70
N ASP A 177 1.21 -12.99 -14.20
CA ASP A 177 2.66 -12.75 -14.20
C ASP A 177 3.01 -11.49 -13.40
N VAL A 178 4.28 -11.28 -13.11
CA VAL A 178 4.79 -10.04 -12.51
C VAL A 178 5.04 -9.03 -13.61
N ARG A 179 4.44 -7.86 -13.51
CA ARG A 179 4.65 -6.77 -14.45
C ARG A 179 5.98 -6.03 -14.20
N PRO A 180 6.52 -5.30 -15.18
CA PRO A 180 7.74 -4.53 -15.00
C PRO A 180 7.67 -3.56 -13.83
N PHE A 181 8.70 -3.55 -12.99
CA PHE A 181 8.80 -2.69 -11.84
C PHE A 181 9.31 -1.30 -12.22
N LYS A 182 8.65 -0.26 -11.73
CA LYS A 182 9.07 1.13 -11.91
C LYS A 182 10.37 1.41 -11.14
N LYS A 183 11.40 1.88 -11.83
CA LYS A 183 12.73 2.14 -11.25
C LYS A 183 12.72 3.13 -10.08
N ALA A 184 11.75 4.03 -10.02
CA ALA A 184 11.65 5.04 -8.95
C ALA A 184 11.58 4.43 -7.54
N VAL A 185 11.03 3.24 -7.39
CA VAL A 185 10.92 2.52 -6.10
C VAL A 185 12.30 2.15 -5.52
N PHE A 186 13.31 1.96 -6.36
CA PHE A 186 14.64 1.50 -5.96
C PHE A 186 15.65 2.66 -5.77
N ARG A 187 15.18 3.89 -5.65
CA ARG A 187 16.03 5.08 -5.42
C ARG A 187 16.13 5.49 -3.94
N TRP A 188 15.48 4.75 -3.06
CA TRP A 188 15.42 5.02 -1.61
C TRP A 188 16.45 4.24 -0.81
#